data_a142a4d67772c75d39eb9a536cdd7e3a
#
_entry.id   a142a4d67772c75d39eb9a536cdd7e3a
#
_cell.length_a   1.000
_cell.length_b   1.000
_cell.length_c   1.000
_cell.angle_alpha   90.00
_cell.angle_beta   90.00
_cell.angle_gamma   90.00
#
_symmetry.space_group_name_H-M   'P 1'
#
loop_
_entity.id
_entity.type
_entity.pdbx_description
1 polymer ?
#
loop_
_entity_poly.entity_id
_entity_poly.type
_entity_poly.pdbx_seq_one_letter_code
_entity_poly.pdbx_strand_id
1 'polypeptide(L)'
;RDLHLSIRRQRQNVYKRQILIGVGVIAIAIWLLPTFPINLLGAVIVVIFGFFFATVSSRMVGLIGSSNNPVSGMAIATLLIATILLKATGLDGATGMKGAIAIGSIICIVAAIAGDTSQDLKTGFIVGATPKKQQWGELIGVLTSSLAIGGVLYLLNEAWGYGSTELPAAQATMMRMIVEGVMNADLPWGLIGAGAAIAIVVEILRIPVLPFAVGMYLPLSLNAGIMAGGLVRLVVEKKRGLSEEKKKAAIDRGILYTSGMIAGEGLVGILLAVFAVVELDLTKLLGGFSLGQIGAILIFLVVVIGSLFKVTLFSKENKN
;
A
#
# COMPACT_ATOMS: atom_id res chain seq x y z
N ARG A 1 -28.59 -31.65 14.64
CA ARG A 1 -27.12 -31.37 14.55
C ARG A 1 -26.58 -31.66 13.14
N ASP A 2 -27.00 -32.75 12.52
CA ASP A 2 -26.54 -33.18 11.19
C ASP A 2 -27.09 -32.32 10.04
N LEU A 3 -28.31 -31.81 10.15
CA LEU A 3 -28.89 -30.91 9.15
C LEU A 3 -28.13 -29.59 9.02
N HIS A 4 -27.72 -29.00 10.14
CA HIS A 4 -26.92 -27.77 10.15
C HIS A 4 -25.52 -27.99 9.56
N LEU A 5 -24.93 -29.16 9.76
CA LEU A 5 -23.63 -29.53 9.17
C LEU A 5 -23.74 -29.76 7.68
N SER A 6 -24.82 -30.36 7.19
CA SER A 6 -25.06 -30.60 5.77
C SER A 6 -25.31 -29.28 5.02
N ILE A 7 -26.11 -28.36 5.60
CA ILE A 7 -26.34 -27.01 5.04
C ILE A 7 -25.05 -26.20 5.01
N ARG A 8 -24.22 -26.30 6.04
CA ARG A 8 -22.88 -25.65 6.07
C ARG A 8 -21.98 -26.20 4.96
N ARG A 9 -21.93 -27.52 4.76
CA ARG A 9 -21.15 -28.16 3.69
C ARG A 9 -21.65 -27.78 2.29
N GLN A 10 -22.97 -27.74 2.07
CA GLN A 10 -23.54 -27.31 0.81
C GLN A 10 -23.20 -25.85 0.48
N ARG A 11 -23.34 -24.94 1.45
CA ARG A 11 -22.94 -23.53 1.26
C ARG A 11 -21.45 -23.41 0.91
N GLN A 12 -20.58 -24.12 1.60
CA GLN A 12 -19.14 -24.11 1.31
C GLN A 12 -18.83 -24.61 -0.11
N ASN A 13 -19.55 -25.61 -0.60
CA ASN A 13 -19.32 -26.15 -1.94
C ASN A 13 -19.82 -25.22 -3.05
N VAL A 14 -20.90 -24.50 -2.83
CA VAL A 14 -21.42 -23.48 -3.78
C VAL A 14 -20.41 -22.33 -3.90
N TYR A 15 -19.90 -21.80 -2.79
CA TYR A 15 -18.89 -20.75 -2.81
C TYR A 15 -17.59 -21.19 -3.50
N LYS A 16 -17.12 -22.41 -3.26
CA LYS A 16 -15.94 -22.94 -3.92
C LYS A 16 -16.07 -22.97 -5.44
N ARG A 17 -17.23 -23.41 -5.97
CA ARG A 17 -17.50 -23.41 -7.41
C ARG A 17 -17.53 -22.00 -7.99
N GLN A 18 -18.17 -21.06 -7.32
CA GLN A 18 -18.25 -19.66 -7.75
C GLN A 18 -16.86 -19.01 -7.79
N ILE A 19 -16.01 -19.26 -6.78
CA ILE A 19 -14.63 -18.77 -6.75
C ILE A 19 -13.85 -19.34 -7.92
N LEU A 20 -13.90 -20.67 -8.15
CA LEU A 20 -13.17 -21.30 -9.24
C LEU A 20 -13.63 -20.78 -10.61
N ILE A 21 -14.92 -20.61 -10.82
CA ILE A 21 -15.47 -20.05 -12.06
C ILE A 21 -15.02 -18.60 -12.21
N GLY A 22 -15.11 -17.79 -11.15
CA GLY A 22 -14.69 -16.38 -11.16
C GLY A 22 -13.21 -16.23 -11.48
N VAL A 23 -12.35 -16.99 -10.83
CA VAL A 23 -10.90 -17.00 -11.11
C VAL A 23 -10.62 -17.44 -12.55
N GLY A 24 -11.31 -18.49 -13.04
CA GLY A 24 -11.18 -18.94 -14.43
C GLY A 24 -11.60 -17.87 -15.44
N VAL A 25 -12.73 -17.21 -15.21
CA VAL A 25 -13.21 -16.11 -16.08
C VAL A 25 -12.23 -14.96 -16.09
N ILE A 26 -11.72 -14.54 -14.94
CA ILE A 26 -10.73 -13.46 -14.83
C ILE A 26 -9.43 -13.84 -15.53
N ALA A 27 -8.93 -15.05 -15.34
CA ALA A 27 -7.70 -15.54 -15.99
C ALA A 27 -7.84 -15.54 -17.51
N ILE A 28 -8.97 -16.01 -18.03
CA ILE A 28 -9.29 -16.00 -19.46
C ILE A 28 -9.42 -14.55 -19.97
N ALA A 29 -10.10 -13.68 -19.24
CA ALA A 29 -10.25 -12.28 -19.60
C ALA A 29 -8.88 -11.57 -19.69
N ILE A 30 -8.00 -11.77 -18.70
CA ILE A 30 -6.65 -11.20 -18.69
C ILE A 30 -5.84 -11.70 -19.89
N TRP A 31 -5.96 -12.99 -20.23
CA TRP A 31 -5.27 -13.58 -21.37
C TRP A 31 -5.78 -13.10 -22.73
N LEU A 32 -7.08 -12.92 -22.87
CA LEU A 32 -7.71 -12.53 -24.15
C LEU A 32 -7.75 -11.03 -24.39
N LEU A 33 -7.65 -10.20 -23.35
CA LEU A 33 -7.71 -8.76 -23.50
C LEU A 33 -6.38 -8.21 -24.05
N PRO A 34 -6.38 -7.57 -25.23
CA PRO A 34 -5.15 -7.03 -25.85
C PRO A 34 -4.51 -5.89 -25.03
N THR A 35 -5.23 -5.34 -24.08
CA THR A 35 -4.74 -4.31 -23.15
C THR A 35 -3.65 -4.88 -22.22
N PHE A 36 -3.71 -6.20 -21.94
CA PHE A 36 -2.70 -6.90 -21.14
C PHE A 36 -1.85 -7.77 -22.07
N PRO A 37 -0.63 -7.38 -22.42
CA PRO A 37 0.26 -8.20 -23.23
C PRO A 37 0.84 -9.35 -22.39
N ILE A 38 -0.03 -10.26 -21.98
CA ILE A 38 0.28 -11.39 -21.11
C ILE A 38 0.00 -12.67 -21.89
N ASN A 39 0.97 -13.58 -21.93
CA ASN A 39 0.77 -14.90 -22.51
C ASN A 39 0.06 -15.84 -21.52
N LEU A 40 -0.28 -17.04 -21.96
CA LEU A 40 -0.93 -18.05 -21.12
C LEU A 40 -0.14 -18.33 -19.82
N LEU A 41 1.19 -18.35 -19.89
CA LEU A 41 2.05 -18.53 -18.71
C LEU A 41 1.86 -17.38 -17.71
N GLY A 42 1.79 -16.13 -18.18
CA GLY A 42 1.51 -14.98 -17.35
C GLY A 42 0.15 -15.06 -16.64
N ALA A 43 -0.89 -15.53 -17.34
CA ALA A 43 -2.20 -15.76 -16.73
C ALA A 43 -2.15 -16.85 -15.64
N VAL A 44 -1.39 -17.92 -15.87
CA VAL A 44 -1.16 -18.98 -14.86
C VAL A 44 -0.42 -18.43 -13.64
N ILE A 45 0.59 -17.59 -13.84
CA ILE A 45 1.32 -16.91 -12.74
C ILE A 45 0.35 -16.06 -11.89
N VAL A 46 -0.53 -15.31 -12.54
CA VAL A 46 -1.54 -14.49 -11.84
C VAL A 46 -2.44 -15.36 -10.96
N VAL A 47 -2.89 -16.51 -11.46
CA VAL A 47 -3.75 -17.42 -10.67
C VAL A 47 -3.00 -18.01 -9.48
N ILE A 48 -1.79 -18.54 -9.70
CA ILE A 48 -1.01 -19.20 -8.64
C ILE A 48 -0.59 -18.20 -7.58
N PHE A 49 0.04 -17.09 -7.95
CA PHE A 49 0.51 -16.09 -6.99
C PHE A 49 -0.64 -15.30 -6.40
N GLY A 50 -1.71 -15.05 -7.17
CA GLY A 50 -2.92 -14.42 -6.66
C GLY A 50 -3.52 -15.24 -5.53
N PHE A 51 -3.69 -16.54 -5.72
CA PHE A 51 -4.18 -17.42 -4.65
C PHE A 51 -3.25 -17.46 -3.44
N PHE A 52 -1.94 -17.61 -3.69
CA PHE A 52 -0.94 -17.67 -2.61
C PHE A 52 -0.90 -16.39 -1.80
N PHE A 53 -0.75 -15.24 -2.45
CA PHE A 53 -0.62 -13.96 -1.75
C PHE A 53 -1.94 -13.44 -1.17
N ALA A 54 -3.08 -13.74 -1.80
CA ALA A 54 -4.38 -13.48 -1.18
C ALA A 54 -4.52 -14.25 0.15
N THR A 55 -4.11 -15.52 0.17
CA THR A 55 -4.18 -16.34 1.39
C THR A 55 -3.23 -15.82 2.47
N VAL A 56 -1.99 -15.47 2.11
CA VAL A 56 -1.00 -14.95 3.04
C VAL A 56 -1.45 -13.60 3.60
N SER A 57 -1.84 -12.66 2.75
CA SER A 57 -2.29 -11.32 3.13
C SER A 57 -3.51 -11.38 4.04
N SER A 58 -4.55 -12.09 3.61
CA SER A 58 -5.79 -12.25 4.40
C SER A 58 -5.52 -12.84 5.79
N ARG A 59 -4.65 -13.86 5.86
CA ARG A 59 -4.32 -14.50 7.13
C ARG A 59 -3.51 -13.59 8.05
N MET A 60 -2.52 -12.88 7.50
CA MET A 60 -1.70 -11.94 8.27
C MET A 60 -2.55 -10.81 8.85
N VAL A 61 -3.33 -10.14 8.02
CA VAL A 61 -4.18 -9.02 8.44
C VAL A 61 -5.27 -9.49 9.41
N GLY A 62 -5.89 -10.64 9.16
CA GLY A 62 -6.90 -11.22 10.05
C GLY A 62 -6.38 -11.58 11.44
N LEU A 63 -5.09 -11.93 11.57
CA LEU A 63 -4.45 -12.22 12.85
C LEU A 63 -3.97 -10.96 13.58
N ILE A 64 -3.35 -10.04 12.86
CA ILE A 64 -2.73 -8.83 13.42
C ILE A 64 -3.80 -7.76 13.68
N GLY A 65 -4.88 -7.73 12.89
CA GLY A 65 -5.96 -6.75 13.01
C GLY A 65 -5.58 -5.37 12.44
N SER A 66 -4.55 -5.29 11.61
CA SER A 66 -4.13 -4.09 10.92
C SER A 66 -3.73 -4.41 9.48
N SER A 67 -3.82 -3.42 8.57
CA SER A 67 -3.47 -3.56 7.16
C SER A 67 -1.95 -3.61 6.88
N ASN A 68 -1.13 -3.85 7.89
CA ASN A 68 0.33 -3.95 7.82
C ASN A 68 0.78 -5.29 7.21
N ASN A 69 0.41 -5.55 5.98
CA ASN A 69 0.92 -6.68 5.21
C ASN A 69 2.04 -6.24 4.24
N PRO A 70 3.02 -7.09 3.94
CA PRO A 70 4.15 -6.74 3.08
C PRO A 70 3.77 -6.81 1.59
N VAL A 71 2.73 -6.06 1.16
CA VAL A 71 2.23 -6.04 -0.23
C VAL A 71 3.34 -5.69 -1.21
N SER A 72 4.18 -4.71 -0.86
CA SER A 72 5.31 -4.30 -1.71
C SER A 72 6.29 -5.45 -1.94
N GLY A 73 6.63 -6.22 -0.91
CA GLY A 73 7.52 -7.38 -1.04
C GLY A 73 6.92 -8.48 -1.92
N MET A 74 5.62 -8.75 -1.76
CA MET A 74 4.89 -9.71 -2.59
C MET A 74 4.84 -9.27 -4.06
N ALA A 75 4.58 -7.98 -4.31
CA ALA A 75 4.56 -7.41 -5.65
C ALA A 75 5.94 -7.45 -6.32
N ILE A 76 7.02 -7.09 -5.61
CA ILE A 76 8.39 -7.13 -6.13
C ILE A 76 8.80 -8.56 -6.48
N ALA A 77 8.55 -9.52 -5.59
CA ALA A 77 8.87 -10.92 -5.83
C ALA A 77 8.11 -11.46 -7.06
N THR A 78 6.82 -11.16 -7.18
CA THR A 78 6.01 -11.54 -8.35
C THR A 78 6.55 -10.88 -9.62
N LEU A 79 6.85 -9.59 -9.56
CA LEU A 79 7.33 -8.83 -10.70
C LEU A 79 8.65 -9.41 -11.22
N LEU A 80 9.59 -9.71 -10.32
CA LEU A 80 10.87 -10.31 -10.68
C LEU A 80 10.67 -11.67 -11.36
N ILE A 81 9.89 -12.57 -10.76
CA ILE A 81 9.64 -13.91 -11.29
C ILE A 81 8.87 -13.82 -12.62
N ALA A 82 7.84 -12.99 -12.69
CA ALA A 82 7.06 -12.80 -13.92
C ALA A 82 7.93 -12.25 -15.05
N THR A 83 8.81 -11.29 -14.77
CA THR A 83 9.72 -10.70 -15.75
C THR A 83 10.67 -11.76 -16.33
N ILE A 84 11.30 -12.57 -15.45
CA ILE A 84 12.20 -13.66 -15.87
C ILE A 84 11.46 -14.67 -16.73
N LEU A 85 10.27 -15.10 -16.30
CA LEU A 85 9.50 -16.13 -17.01
C LEU A 85 8.94 -15.61 -18.33
N LEU A 86 8.45 -14.37 -18.41
CA LEU A 86 7.99 -13.77 -19.67
C LEU A 86 9.13 -13.64 -20.67
N LYS A 87 10.31 -13.18 -20.22
CA LYS A 87 11.51 -13.12 -21.06
C LYS A 87 11.91 -14.49 -21.57
N ALA A 88 11.88 -15.53 -20.74
CA ALA A 88 12.20 -16.89 -21.11
C ALA A 88 11.22 -17.48 -22.16
N THR A 89 10.00 -16.97 -22.25
CA THR A 89 8.99 -17.34 -23.24
C THR A 89 9.02 -16.50 -24.53
N GLY A 90 10.03 -15.64 -24.68
CA GLY A 90 10.20 -14.78 -25.87
C GLY A 90 9.34 -13.51 -25.85
N LEU A 91 8.69 -13.18 -24.73
CA LEU A 91 8.05 -11.90 -24.49
C LEU A 91 9.09 -10.94 -23.86
N ASP A 92 9.89 -10.32 -24.72
CA ASP A 92 10.93 -9.37 -24.35
C ASP A 92 10.59 -7.92 -24.71
N GLY A 93 11.54 -7.02 -24.47
CA GLY A 93 11.41 -5.59 -24.79
C GLY A 93 10.23 -4.91 -24.11
N ALA A 94 9.67 -3.89 -24.76
CA ALA A 94 8.59 -3.06 -24.19
C ALA A 94 7.30 -3.86 -23.91
N THR A 95 6.99 -4.87 -24.73
CA THR A 95 5.80 -5.71 -24.54
C THR A 95 5.93 -6.60 -23.32
N GLY A 96 7.08 -7.23 -23.14
CA GLY A 96 7.36 -8.03 -21.95
C GLY A 96 7.38 -7.19 -20.66
N MET A 97 7.93 -5.98 -20.70
CA MET A 97 7.90 -5.03 -19.58
C MET A 97 6.48 -4.68 -19.16
N LYS A 98 5.62 -4.32 -20.13
CA LYS A 98 4.20 -4.03 -19.87
C LYS A 98 3.48 -5.23 -19.27
N GLY A 99 3.72 -6.42 -19.80
CA GLY A 99 3.15 -7.67 -19.28
C GLY A 99 3.57 -7.97 -17.85
N ALA A 100 4.85 -7.83 -17.54
CA ALA A 100 5.39 -8.04 -16.19
C ALA A 100 4.81 -7.03 -15.19
N ILE A 101 4.76 -5.74 -15.53
CA ILE A 101 4.16 -4.70 -14.69
C ILE A 101 2.67 -4.96 -14.47
N ALA A 102 1.94 -5.38 -15.51
CA ALA A 102 0.53 -5.73 -15.38
C ALA A 102 0.32 -6.91 -14.41
N ILE A 103 1.11 -7.97 -14.51
CA ILE A 103 1.06 -9.11 -13.56
C ILE A 103 1.37 -8.62 -12.14
N GLY A 104 2.44 -7.87 -11.93
CA GLY A 104 2.81 -7.33 -10.63
C GLY A 104 1.72 -6.44 -10.03
N SER A 105 1.08 -5.59 -10.83
CA SER A 105 -0.02 -4.73 -10.42
C SER A 105 -1.25 -5.52 -10.02
N ILE A 106 -1.64 -6.53 -10.79
CA ILE A 106 -2.78 -7.40 -10.45
C ILE A 106 -2.54 -8.10 -9.10
N ILE A 107 -1.35 -8.65 -8.90
CA ILE A 107 -1.01 -9.34 -7.65
C ILE A 107 -0.96 -8.37 -6.47
N CYS A 108 -0.46 -7.15 -6.67
CA CYS A 108 -0.47 -6.10 -5.67
C CYS A 108 -1.91 -5.78 -5.23
N ILE A 109 -2.82 -5.60 -6.19
CA ILE A 109 -4.24 -5.34 -5.92
C ILE A 109 -4.89 -6.52 -5.20
N VAL A 110 -4.65 -7.75 -5.66
CA VAL A 110 -5.19 -8.97 -5.04
C VAL A 110 -4.74 -9.08 -3.57
N ALA A 111 -3.45 -8.86 -3.30
CA ALA A 111 -2.92 -8.92 -1.94
C ALA A 111 -3.47 -7.80 -1.04
N ALA A 112 -3.62 -6.58 -1.57
CA ALA A 112 -4.18 -5.44 -0.83
C ALA A 112 -5.65 -5.70 -0.49
N ILE A 113 -6.50 -6.00 -1.48
CA ILE A 113 -7.93 -6.25 -1.28
C ILE A 113 -8.17 -7.43 -0.36
N ALA A 114 -7.38 -8.51 -0.46
CA ALA A 114 -7.52 -9.65 0.44
C ALA A 114 -7.25 -9.29 1.91
N GLY A 115 -6.30 -8.38 2.15
CA GLY A 115 -6.01 -7.82 3.47
C GLY A 115 -7.15 -6.93 3.97
N ASP A 116 -7.59 -6.00 3.15
CA ASP A 116 -8.63 -5.02 3.47
C ASP A 116 -9.97 -5.72 3.76
N THR A 117 -10.39 -6.66 2.92
CA THR A 117 -11.59 -7.49 3.12
C THR A 117 -11.49 -8.28 4.43
N SER A 118 -10.33 -8.84 4.76
CA SER A 118 -10.13 -9.59 6.01
C SER A 118 -10.28 -8.70 7.24
N GLN A 119 -9.76 -7.47 7.19
CA GLN A 119 -9.87 -6.48 8.26
C GLN A 119 -11.33 -6.01 8.41
N ASP A 120 -11.98 -5.71 7.30
CA ASP A 120 -13.35 -5.22 7.27
C ASP A 120 -14.34 -6.26 7.82
N LEU A 121 -14.23 -7.52 7.38
CA LEU A 121 -15.02 -8.61 7.91
C LEU A 121 -14.76 -8.88 9.40
N LYS A 122 -13.53 -8.69 9.87
CA LYS A 122 -13.20 -8.80 11.29
C LYS A 122 -13.87 -7.70 12.11
N THR A 123 -13.79 -6.46 11.63
CA THR A 123 -14.46 -5.31 12.24
C THR A 123 -15.98 -5.52 12.25
N GLY A 124 -16.54 -5.94 11.12
CA GLY A 124 -17.97 -6.26 10.99
C GLY A 124 -18.42 -7.35 11.94
N PHE A 125 -17.61 -8.38 12.16
CA PHE A 125 -17.90 -9.42 13.15
C PHE A 125 -17.99 -8.84 14.57
N ILE A 126 -17.10 -7.93 14.95
CA ILE A 126 -17.07 -7.30 16.27
C ILE A 126 -18.31 -6.42 16.50
N VAL A 127 -18.74 -5.65 15.49
CA VAL A 127 -19.91 -4.77 15.58
C VAL A 127 -21.24 -5.45 15.20
N GLY A 128 -21.24 -6.73 14.86
CA GLY A 128 -22.44 -7.50 14.52
C GLY A 128 -22.99 -7.24 13.12
N ALA A 129 -22.16 -6.75 12.19
CA ALA A 129 -22.56 -6.52 10.80
C ALA A 129 -22.77 -7.84 10.02
N THR A 130 -23.58 -7.79 8.97
CA THR A 130 -23.86 -8.95 8.11
C THR A 130 -22.76 -9.09 7.05
N PRO A 131 -21.93 -10.16 7.06
CA PRO A 131 -20.78 -10.30 6.13
C PRO A 131 -21.16 -10.18 4.65
N LYS A 132 -22.33 -10.74 4.26
CA LYS A 132 -22.82 -10.64 2.87
C LYS A 132 -23.04 -9.20 2.42
N LYS A 133 -23.56 -8.34 3.29
CA LYS A 133 -23.78 -6.92 2.96
C LYS A 133 -22.47 -6.15 2.85
N GLN A 134 -21.50 -6.45 3.72
CA GLN A 134 -20.16 -5.87 3.64
C GLN A 134 -19.47 -6.23 2.32
N GLN A 135 -19.44 -7.51 1.93
CA GLN A 135 -18.86 -7.95 0.66
C GLN A 135 -19.50 -7.30 -0.56
N TRP A 136 -20.82 -7.08 -0.56
CA TRP A 136 -21.48 -6.31 -1.63
C TRP A 136 -21.04 -4.84 -1.63
N GLY A 137 -20.91 -4.23 -0.45
CA GLY A 137 -20.37 -2.88 -0.30
C GLY A 137 -18.95 -2.76 -0.83
N GLU A 138 -18.07 -3.72 -0.51
CA GLU A 138 -16.71 -3.79 -1.01
C GLU A 138 -16.67 -3.89 -2.55
N LEU A 139 -17.48 -4.75 -3.16
CA LEU A 139 -17.56 -4.87 -4.63
C LEU A 139 -17.95 -3.56 -5.29
N ILE A 140 -18.97 -2.86 -4.76
CA ILE A 140 -19.39 -1.55 -5.27
C ILE A 140 -18.25 -0.54 -5.06
N GLY A 141 -17.61 -0.55 -3.89
CA GLY A 141 -16.45 0.30 -3.58
C GLY A 141 -15.29 0.09 -4.54
N VAL A 142 -14.93 -1.16 -4.83
CA VAL A 142 -13.86 -1.49 -5.79
C VAL A 142 -14.19 -0.99 -7.19
N LEU A 143 -15.42 -1.16 -7.66
CA LEU A 143 -15.84 -0.67 -8.98
C LEU A 143 -15.77 0.85 -9.08
N THR A 144 -16.30 1.57 -8.10
CA THR A 144 -16.26 3.04 -8.09
C THR A 144 -14.85 3.57 -7.94
N SER A 145 -14.05 2.97 -7.06
CA SER A 145 -12.64 3.36 -6.85
C SER A 145 -11.79 3.12 -8.09
N SER A 146 -11.99 2.00 -8.80
CA SER A 146 -11.20 1.69 -10.00
C SER A 146 -11.39 2.72 -11.10
N LEU A 147 -12.62 3.25 -11.25
CA LEU A 147 -12.90 4.33 -12.19
C LEU A 147 -12.26 5.65 -11.75
N ALA A 148 -12.35 5.97 -10.46
CA ALA A 148 -11.78 7.21 -9.91
C ALA A 148 -10.24 7.20 -9.96
N ILE A 149 -9.59 6.08 -9.59
CA ILE A 149 -8.13 5.96 -9.56
C ILE A 149 -7.50 6.21 -10.94
N GLY A 150 -8.11 5.69 -12.01
CA GLY A 150 -7.62 5.96 -13.37
C GLY A 150 -7.53 7.46 -13.68
N GLY A 151 -8.57 8.22 -13.32
CA GLY A 151 -8.59 9.67 -13.45
C GLY A 151 -7.56 10.37 -12.56
N VAL A 152 -7.41 9.91 -11.31
CA VAL A 152 -6.41 10.47 -10.36
C VAL A 152 -4.98 10.23 -10.86
N LEU A 153 -4.67 9.04 -11.35
CA LEU A 153 -3.34 8.72 -11.88
C LEU A 153 -3.02 9.61 -13.11
N TYR A 154 -3.98 9.78 -13.99
CA TYR A 154 -3.82 10.68 -15.14
C TYR A 154 -3.58 12.14 -14.67
N LEU A 155 -4.40 12.63 -13.75
CA LEU A 155 -4.30 13.98 -13.19
C LEU A 155 -2.92 14.23 -12.54
N LEU A 156 -2.42 13.28 -11.74
CA LEU A 156 -1.12 13.41 -11.10
C LEU A 156 0.03 13.44 -12.10
N ASN A 157 -0.09 12.64 -13.17
CA ASN A 157 0.91 12.64 -14.23
C ASN A 157 0.93 13.98 -15.01
N GLU A 158 -0.24 14.54 -15.30
CA GLU A 158 -0.34 15.85 -15.96
C GLU A 158 0.15 16.99 -15.07
N ALA A 159 -0.15 16.93 -13.76
CA ALA A 159 0.23 17.97 -12.83
C ALA A 159 1.76 18.05 -12.63
N TRP A 160 2.42 16.92 -12.40
CA TRP A 160 3.83 16.90 -11.98
C TRP A 160 4.70 15.89 -12.71
N GLY A 161 4.12 14.88 -13.34
CA GLY A 161 4.86 13.75 -13.93
C GLY A 161 5.48 12.81 -12.90
N TYR A 162 5.31 11.49 -13.12
CA TYR A 162 5.89 10.48 -12.22
C TYR A 162 7.43 10.48 -12.31
N GLY A 163 8.09 10.44 -11.17
CA GLY A 163 9.54 10.47 -11.04
C GLY A 163 10.15 11.86 -10.98
N SER A 164 9.32 12.93 -10.94
CA SER A 164 9.77 14.30 -10.68
C SER A 164 10.15 14.52 -9.22
N THR A 165 10.68 15.71 -8.91
CA THR A 165 10.95 16.11 -7.52
C THR A 165 9.69 16.28 -6.68
N GLU A 166 8.60 16.71 -7.30
CA GLU A 166 7.30 16.91 -6.70
C GLU A 166 6.53 15.59 -6.52
N LEU A 167 6.70 14.65 -7.47
CA LEU A 167 6.07 13.32 -7.45
C LEU A 167 7.11 12.22 -7.68
N PRO A 168 7.96 11.93 -6.70
CA PRO A 168 9.10 11.01 -6.86
C PRO A 168 8.71 9.58 -7.23
N ALA A 169 7.52 9.12 -6.80
CA ALA A 169 7.00 7.77 -7.03
C ALA A 169 8.07 6.67 -6.82
N ALA A 170 8.81 6.75 -5.70
CA ALA A 170 10.03 5.97 -5.46
C ALA A 170 9.86 4.45 -5.65
N GLN A 171 8.71 3.89 -5.22
CA GLN A 171 8.43 2.46 -5.41
C GLN A 171 8.19 2.10 -6.87
N ALA A 172 7.44 2.93 -7.60
CA ALA A 172 7.19 2.70 -9.03
C ALA A 172 8.49 2.78 -9.83
N THR A 173 9.34 3.76 -9.52
CA THR A 173 10.67 3.92 -10.12
C THR A 173 11.55 2.70 -9.85
N MET A 174 11.57 2.19 -8.63
CA MET A 174 12.31 0.98 -8.27
C MET A 174 11.79 -0.26 -9.02
N MET A 175 10.47 -0.44 -9.10
CA MET A 175 9.86 -1.55 -9.84
C MET A 175 10.19 -1.47 -11.34
N ARG A 176 10.15 -0.27 -11.90
CA ARG A 176 10.57 -0.03 -13.29
C ARG A 176 12.02 -0.44 -13.51
N MET A 177 12.95 -0.01 -12.66
CA MET A 177 14.37 -0.39 -12.77
C MET A 177 14.60 -1.89 -12.72
N ILE A 178 13.86 -2.61 -11.85
CA ILE A 178 13.95 -4.07 -11.77
C ILE A 178 13.50 -4.71 -13.09
N VAL A 179 12.38 -4.30 -13.64
CA VAL A 179 11.85 -4.86 -14.89
C VAL A 179 12.78 -4.55 -16.07
N GLU A 180 13.20 -3.30 -16.21
CA GLU A 180 14.14 -2.87 -17.25
C GLU A 180 15.48 -3.61 -17.15
N GLY A 181 16.03 -3.71 -15.95
CA GLY A 181 17.30 -4.42 -15.70
C GLY A 181 17.24 -5.90 -16.06
N VAL A 182 16.16 -6.59 -15.73
CA VAL A 182 15.97 -8.00 -16.08
C VAL A 182 15.73 -8.16 -17.58
N MET A 183 14.85 -7.34 -18.18
CA MET A 183 14.51 -7.46 -19.60
C MET A 183 15.70 -7.11 -20.51
N ASN A 184 16.47 -6.08 -20.17
CA ASN A 184 17.64 -5.66 -20.95
C ASN A 184 18.90 -6.47 -20.63
N ALA A 185 18.84 -7.37 -19.63
CA ALA A 185 20.00 -8.09 -19.06
C ALA A 185 21.13 -7.15 -18.55
N ASP A 186 20.76 -5.95 -18.14
CA ASP A 186 21.65 -4.91 -17.64
C ASP A 186 21.38 -4.64 -16.15
N LEU A 187 21.54 -5.67 -15.35
CA LEU A 187 21.40 -5.56 -13.89
C LEU A 187 22.73 -5.15 -13.26
N PRO A 188 22.74 -4.17 -12.37
CA PRO A 188 23.96 -3.78 -11.65
C PRO A 188 24.30 -4.80 -10.56
N TRP A 189 24.81 -5.97 -10.97
CA TRP A 189 25.09 -7.10 -10.06
C TRP A 189 25.95 -6.73 -8.87
N GLY A 190 26.88 -5.77 -9.04
CA GLY A 190 27.70 -5.27 -7.94
C GLY A 190 26.87 -4.57 -6.85
N LEU A 191 25.91 -3.73 -7.24
CA LEU A 191 25.00 -3.06 -6.30
C LEU A 191 24.01 -4.03 -5.66
N ILE A 192 23.51 -5.01 -6.43
CA ILE A 192 22.64 -6.06 -5.91
C ILE A 192 23.37 -6.89 -4.86
N GLY A 193 24.63 -7.29 -5.16
CA GLY A 193 25.47 -8.02 -4.22
C GLY A 193 25.78 -7.21 -2.96
N ALA A 194 26.10 -5.91 -3.09
CA ALA A 194 26.27 -5.01 -1.96
C ALA A 194 25.01 -4.89 -1.11
N GLY A 195 23.82 -4.74 -1.74
CA GLY A 195 22.55 -4.71 -1.04
C GLY A 195 22.25 -6.02 -0.27
N ALA A 196 22.53 -7.17 -0.88
CA ALA A 196 22.40 -8.46 -0.22
C ALA A 196 23.34 -8.59 1.00
N ALA A 197 24.59 -8.16 0.85
CA ALA A 197 25.56 -8.15 1.96
C ALA A 197 25.09 -7.23 3.11
N ILE A 198 24.61 -6.03 2.80
CA ILE A 198 24.05 -5.11 3.80
C ILE A 198 22.85 -5.76 4.51
N ALA A 199 21.94 -6.40 3.77
CA ALA A 199 20.78 -7.07 4.37
C ALA A 199 21.19 -8.17 5.36
N ILE A 200 22.21 -8.97 5.02
CA ILE A 200 22.76 -10.01 5.92
C ILE A 200 23.35 -9.36 7.18
N VAL A 201 24.11 -8.28 7.04
CA VAL A 201 24.72 -7.57 8.20
C VAL A 201 23.62 -7.00 9.10
N VAL A 202 22.59 -6.37 8.52
CA VAL A 202 21.45 -5.80 9.25
C VAL A 202 20.69 -6.88 10.02
N GLU A 203 20.49 -8.06 9.40
CA GLU A 203 19.86 -9.22 10.05
C GLU A 203 20.69 -9.75 11.21
N ILE A 204 22.02 -9.88 11.04
CA ILE A 204 22.94 -10.29 12.11
C ILE A 204 22.88 -9.32 13.29
N LEU A 205 22.76 -8.01 13.01
CA LEU A 205 22.63 -6.96 14.02
C LEU A 205 21.24 -6.94 14.66
N ARG A 206 20.32 -7.84 14.25
CA ARG A 206 18.92 -7.90 14.70
C ARG A 206 18.14 -6.60 14.51
N ILE A 207 18.50 -5.83 13.50
CA ILE A 207 17.77 -4.64 13.08
C ILE A 207 16.67 -5.11 12.12
N PRO A 208 15.42 -4.64 12.25
CA PRO A 208 14.38 -5.00 11.30
C PRO A 208 14.76 -4.61 9.86
N VAL A 209 15.01 -5.60 9.01
CA VAL A 209 15.54 -5.39 7.64
C VAL A 209 14.59 -4.56 6.78
N LEU A 210 13.28 -4.80 6.90
CA LEU A 210 12.29 -4.12 6.06
C LEU A 210 12.23 -2.60 6.32
N PRO A 211 12.09 -2.09 7.56
CA PRO A 211 12.15 -0.65 7.83
C PRO A 211 13.50 -0.03 7.43
N PHE A 212 14.61 -0.76 7.61
CA PHE A 212 15.93 -0.30 7.20
C PHE A 212 15.99 -0.12 5.68
N ALA A 213 15.56 -1.11 4.92
CA ALA A 213 15.53 -1.05 3.46
C ALA A 213 14.62 0.08 2.95
N VAL A 214 13.44 0.26 3.55
CA VAL A 214 12.52 1.36 3.22
C VAL A 214 13.20 2.71 3.45
N GLY A 215 13.92 2.88 4.57
CA GLY A 215 14.67 4.10 4.86
C GLY A 215 15.79 4.40 3.87
N MET A 216 16.36 3.38 3.22
CA MET A 216 17.41 3.56 2.22
C MET A 216 16.92 4.11 0.88
N TYR A 217 15.72 3.71 0.42
CA TYR A 217 15.24 4.14 -0.91
C TYR A 217 14.29 5.32 -0.88
N LEU A 218 13.69 5.65 0.26
CA LEU A 218 12.83 6.82 0.37
C LEU A 218 13.63 8.13 0.36
N PRO A 219 13.08 9.20 -0.25
CA PRO A 219 13.65 10.54 -0.15
C PRO A 219 13.86 10.99 1.29
N LEU A 220 14.91 11.77 1.54
CA LEU A 220 15.24 12.25 2.88
C LEU A 220 14.11 13.06 3.53
N SER A 221 13.34 13.80 2.74
CA SER A 221 12.18 14.56 3.20
C SER A 221 11.12 13.67 3.87
N LEU A 222 10.82 12.51 3.28
CA LEU A 222 9.88 11.54 3.85
C LEU A 222 10.46 10.85 5.08
N ASN A 223 11.74 10.47 5.03
CA ASN A 223 12.43 9.86 6.17
C ASN A 223 12.49 10.81 7.39
N ALA A 224 12.68 12.10 7.16
CA ALA A 224 12.69 13.10 8.24
C ALA A 224 11.32 13.19 8.94
N GLY A 225 10.23 13.15 8.19
CA GLY A 225 8.86 13.11 8.74
C GLY A 225 8.61 11.86 9.57
N ILE A 226 9.00 10.69 9.04
CA ILE A 226 8.88 9.40 9.75
C ILE A 226 9.70 9.42 11.05
N MET A 227 10.92 9.95 11.01
CA MET A 227 11.77 10.08 12.18
C MET A 227 11.14 11.00 13.24
N ALA A 228 10.59 12.14 12.83
CA ALA A 228 9.90 13.07 13.76
C ALA A 228 8.73 12.37 14.46
N GLY A 229 7.89 11.63 13.73
CA GLY A 229 6.81 10.82 14.30
C GLY A 229 7.32 9.75 15.27
N GLY A 230 8.40 9.05 14.90
CA GLY A 230 9.07 8.06 15.74
C GLY A 230 9.60 8.65 17.05
N LEU A 231 10.18 9.85 17.01
CA LEU A 231 10.65 10.55 18.20
C LEU A 231 9.49 10.94 19.14
N VAL A 232 8.35 11.41 18.60
CA VAL A 232 7.15 11.66 19.40
C VAL A 232 6.68 10.39 20.10
N ARG A 233 6.59 9.28 19.37
CA ARG A 233 6.25 7.98 19.96
C ARG A 233 7.22 7.55 21.05
N LEU A 234 8.51 7.69 20.83
CA LEU A 234 9.54 7.39 21.83
C LEU A 234 9.36 8.19 23.12
N VAL A 235 9.01 9.48 23.00
CA VAL A 235 8.72 10.33 24.16
C VAL A 235 7.52 9.82 24.95
N VAL A 236 6.46 9.40 24.25
CA VAL A 236 5.25 8.82 24.88
C VAL A 236 5.58 7.51 25.60
N GLU A 237 6.31 6.61 24.94
CA GLU A 237 6.70 5.31 25.51
C GLU A 237 7.63 5.44 26.73
N LYS A 238 8.57 6.39 26.70
CA LYS A 238 9.53 6.62 27.79
C LYS A 238 8.99 7.52 28.92
N LYS A 239 7.78 8.06 28.80
CA LYS A 239 7.22 8.94 29.84
C LYS A 239 7.06 8.20 31.17
N ARG A 240 7.75 8.68 32.19
CA ARG A 240 7.67 8.13 33.56
C ARG A 240 6.32 8.52 34.18
N GLY A 241 5.76 7.62 35.02
CA GLY A 241 4.49 7.89 35.74
C GLY A 241 3.21 7.52 34.98
N LEU A 242 3.30 6.96 33.78
CA LEU A 242 2.15 6.38 33.07
C LEU A 242 2.17 4.87 33.20
N SER A 243 1.01 4.26 33.52
CA SER A 243 0.84 2.81 33.45
C SER A 243 0.94 2.31 32.01
N GLU A 244 1.28 1.05 31.80
CA GLU A 244 1.39 0.46 30.45
C GLU A 244 0.07 0.56 29.66
N GLU A 245 -1.07 0.42 30.34
CA GLU A 245 -2.39 0.63 29.70
C GLU A 245 -2.58 2.06 29.19
N LYS A 246 -2.17 3.06 30.00
CA LYS A 246 -2.27 4.47 29.60
C LYS A 246 -1.31 4.82 28.48
N LYS A 247 -0.13 4.23 28.45
CA LYS A 247 0.81 4.38 27.32
C LYS A 247 0.23 3.80 26.05
N LYS A 248 -0.31 2.58 26.11
CA LYS A 248 -0.96 1.94 24.97
C LYS A 248 -2.13 2.78 24.46
N ALA A 249 -3.03 3.21 25.33
CA ALA A 249 -4.15 4.08 24.95
C ALA A 249 -3.70 5.41 24.34
N ALA A 250 -2.60 6.00 24.82
CA ALA A 250 -2.01 7.21 24.24
C ALA A 250 -1.46 6.96 22.83
N ILE A 251 -0.77 5.85 22.62
CA ILE A 251 -0.26 5.43 21.30
C ILE A 251 -1.41 5.18 20.33
N ASP A 252 -2.44 4.45 20.75
CA ASP A 252 -3.61 4.14 19.93
C ASP A 252 -4.34 5.42 19.49
N ARG A 253 -4.51 6.41 20.40
CA ARG A 253 -5.06 7.73 20.04
C ARG A 253 -4.17 8.47 19.03
N GLY A 254 -2.86 8.42 19.20
CA GLY A 254 -1.90 8.99 18.26
C GLY A 254 -2.02 8.38 16.88
N ILE A 255 -2.12 7.04 16.79
CA ILE A 255 -2.30 6.31 15.53
C ILE A 255 -3.60 6.70 14.85
N LEU A 256 -4.72 6.75 15.58
CA LEU A 256 -6.01 7.18 15.04
C LEU A 256 -5.98 8.62 14.50
N TYR A 257 -5.34 9.52 15.24
CA TYR A 257 -5.19 10.91 14.82
C TYR A 257 -4.36 11.05 13.54
N THR A 258 -3.19 10.38 13.50
CA THR A 258 -2.32 10.41 12.31
C THR A 258 -2.93 9.69 11.11
N SER A 259 -3.76 8.67 11.31
CA SER A 259 -4.53 8.04 10.22
C SER A 259 -5.48 9.04 9.54
N GLY A 260 -6.13 9.91 10.33
CA GLY A 260 -6.95 11.00 9.79
C GLY A 260 -6.11 12.03 9.02
N MET A 261 -4.90 12.33 9.49
CA MET A 261 -3.98 13.22 8.76
C MET A 261 -3.54 12.64 7.42
N ILE A 262 -3.21 11.35 7.37
CA ILE A 262 -2.84 10.65 6.12
C ILE A 262 -3.97 10.72 5.10
N ALA A 263 -5.21 10.45 5.54
CA ALA A 263 -6.38 10.54 4.66
C ALA A 263 -6.60 11.98 4.15
N GLY A 264 -6.45 12.97 5.04
CA GLY A 264 -6.57 14.40 4.69
C GLY A 264 -5.50 14.85 3.71
N GLU A 265 -4.25 14.45 3.92
CA GLU A 265 -3.13 14.72 3.02
C GLU A 265 -3.39 14.21 1.60
N GLY A 266 -3.87 12.97 1.48
CA GLY A 266 -4.21 12.39 0.18
C GLY A 266 -5.27 13.19 -0.57
N LEU A 267 -6.34 13.60 0.11
CA LEU A 267 -7.40 14.44 -0.48
C LEU A 267 -6.89 15.82 -0.90
N VAL A 268 -6.10 16.46 -0.03
CA VAL A 268 -5.50 17.77 -0.34
C VAL A 268 -4.50 17.65 -1.49
N GLY A 269 -3.71 16.57 -1.55
CA GLY A 269 -2.79 16.31 -2.66
C GLY A 269 -3.50 16.23 -4.00
N ILE A 270 -4.64 15.53 -4.07
CA ILE A 270 -5.47 15.48 -5.30
C ILE A 270 -6.01 16.86 -5.64
N LEU A 271 -6.49 17.63 -4.65
CA LEU A 271 -6.98 18.99 -4.88
C LEU A 271 -5.88 19.91 -5.42
N LEU A 272 -4.67 19.82 -4.87
CA LEU A 272 -3.51 20.58 -5.36
C LEU A 272 -3.12 20.17 -6.77
N ALA A 273 -3.23 18.90 -7.14
CA ALA A 273 -3.03 18.44 -8.51
C ALA A 273 -4.05 19.06 -9.48
N VAL A 274 -5.32 19.15 -9.08
CA VAL A 274 -6.33 19.86 -9.88
C VAL A 274 -5.94 21.32 -10.08
N PHE A 275 -5.52 22.01 -9.01
CA PHE A 275 -5.09 23.41 -9.11
C PHE A 275 -3.87 23.58 -10.02
N ALA A 276 -2.92 22.65 -9.95
CA ALA A 276 -1.75 22.67 -10.82
C ALA A 276 -2.12 22.51 -12.30
N VAL A 277 -3.04 21.60 -12.63
CA VAL A 277 -3.49 21.39 -14.03
C VAL A 277 -4.32 22.56 -14.57
N VAL A 278 -5.13 23.19 -13.72
CA VAL A 278 -5.93 24.39 -14.08
C VAL A 278 -5.09 25.67 -14.03
N GLU A 279 -3.79 25.56 -13.72
CA GLU A 279 -2.87 26.70 -13.58
C GLU A 279 -3.31 27.73 -12.53
N LEU A 280 -4.06 27.28 -11.51
CA LEU A 280 -4.53 28.11 -10.42
C LEU A 280 -3.41 28.30 -9.39
N ASP A 281 -2.74 29.44 -9.46
CA ASP A 281 -1.69 29.81 -8.52
C ASP A 281 -2.29 30.36 -7.22
N LEU A 282 -2.34 29.52 -6.20
CA LEU A 282 -2.84 29.91 -4.86
C LEU A 282 -2.04 31.04 -4.24
N THR A 283 -0.77 31.19 -4.56
CA THR A 283 0.09 32.27 -4.05
C THR A 283 -0.38 33.61 -4.59
N LYS A 284 -0.76 33.66 -5.87
CA LYS A 284 -1.34 34.85 -6.49
C LYS A 284 -2.71 35.17 -5.91
N LEU A 285 -3.54 34.15 -5.67
CA LEU A 285 -4.87 34.32 -5.08
C LEU A 285 -4.79 34.89 -3.66
N LEU A 286 -3.76 34.52 -2.90
CA LEU A 286 -3.49 35.00 -1.53
C LEU A 286 -2.66 36.30 -1.49
N GLY A 287 -2.60 37.05 -2.60
CA GLY A 287 -1.90 38.32 -2.66
C GLY A 287 -0.39 38.24 -2.54
N GLY A 288 0.22 37.10 -2.93
CA GLY A 288 1.66 36.87 -2.84
C GLY A 288 2.14 36.45 -1.44
N PHE A 289 1.21 36.19 -0.50
CA PHE A 289 1.58 35.76 0.85
C PHE A 289 2.21 34.36 0.82
N SER A 290 3.45 34.29 1.26
CA SER A 290 4.18 33.03 1.43
C SER A 290 4.91 33.06 2.77
N LEU A 291 4.71 32.03 3.58
CA LEU A 291 5.40 31.86 4.84
C LEU A 291 6.87 31.46 4.69
N GLY A 292 7.28 31.10 3.48
CA GLY A 292 8.62 30.60 3.21
C GLY A 292 8.95 29.29 3.96
N GLN A 293 10.19 28.85 3.85
CA GLN A 293 10.63 27.60 4.48
C GLN A 293 10.57 27.61 5.99
N ILE A 294 10.94 28.73 6.62
CA ILE A 294 10.92 28.87 8.09
C ILE A 294 9.48 28.80 8.60
N GLY A 295 8.55 29.50 7.93
CA GLY A 295 7.14 29.45 8.30
C GLY A 295 6.53 28.05 8.15
N ALA A 296 6.89 27.31 7.10
CA ALA A 296 6.46 25.93 6.91
C ALA A 296 6.98 25.00 8.03
N ILE A 297 8.24 25.15 8.44
CA ILE A 297 8.83 24.39 9.56
C ILE A 297 8.11 24.74 10.88
N LEU A 298 7.83 26.00 11.14
CA LEU A 298 7.11 26.42 12.35
C LEU A 298 5.68 25.85 12.38
N ILE A 299 4.96 25.89 11.27
CA ILE A 299 3.62 25.26 11.17
C ILE A 299 3.73 23.77 11.42
N PHE A 300 4.68 23.07 10.79
CA PHE A 300 4.87 21.64 11.02
C PHE A 300 5.13 21.34 12.50
N LEU A 301 6.03 22.05 13.14
CA LEU A 301 6.37 21.84 14.56
C LEU A 301 5.19 22.16 15.49
N VAL A 302 4.52 23.29 15.29
CA VAL A 302 3.45 23.74 16.20
C VAL A 302 2.14 23.01 15.91
N VAL A 303 1.72 22.93 14.65
CA VAL A 303 0.42 22.37 14.30
C VAL A 303 0.48 20.85 14.25
N VAL A 304 1.45 20.25 13.53
CA VAL A 304 1.50 18.79 13.36
C VAL A 304 2.05 18.12 14.62
N ILE A 305 3.28 18.48 15.02
CA ILE A 305 3.92 17.84 16.18
C ILE A 305 3.24 18.25 17.49
N GLY A 306 2.89 19.52 17.64
CA GLY A 306 2.19 20.05 18.84
C GLY A 306 0.81 19.42 19.04
N SER A 307 0.02 19.27 17.96
CA SER A 307 -1.29 18.61 18.04
C SER A 307 -1.15 17.10 18.35
N LEU A 308 -0.16 16.44 17.81
CA LEU A 308 0.13 15.03 18.10
C LEU A 308 0.48 14.84 19.59
N PHE A 309 1.32 15.70 20.16
CA PHE A 309 1.60 15.70 21.60
C PHE A 309 0.35 15.99 22.44
N LYS A 310 -0.48 16.93 22.01
CA LYS A 310 -1.75 17.25 22.69
C LYS A 310 -2.68 16.03 22.74
N VAL A 311 -2.87 15.36 21.62
CA VAL A 311 -3.74 14.18 21.52
C VAL A 311 -3.20 12.99 22.31
N THR A 312 -1.88 12.76 22.27
CA THR A 312 -1.27 11.62 22.96
C THR A 312 -1.12 11.82 24.47
N LEU A 313 -0.67 12.99 24.90
CA LEU A 313 -0.26 13.20 26.30
C LEU A 313 -1.24 14.02 27.15
N PHE A 314 -2.03 14.89 26.51
CA PHE A 314 -2.89 15.85 27.23
C PHE A 314 -4.39 15.63 26.99
N SER A 315 -4.78 14.65 26.19
CA SER A 315 -6.21 14.30 26.05
C SER A 315 -6.74 13.74 27.37
N LYS A 316 -7.71 14.43 27.97
CA LYS A 316 -8.40 13.94 29.16
C LYS A 316 -9.13 12.64 28.79
N GLU A 317 -8.92 11.58 29.58
CA GLU A 317 -9.80 10.42 29.57
C GLU A 317 -11.23 10.91 29.84
N ASN A 318 -12.12 10.79 28.85
CA ASN A 318 -13.54 10.82 29.17
C ASN A 318 -13.81 9.59 30.05
N LYS A 319 -13.98 9.81 31.32
CA LYS A 319 -14.54 8.83 32.24
C LYS A 319 -16.02 8.66 31.82
N ASN A 320 -16.29 7.67 30.98
CA ASN A 320 -17.61 7.06 30.84
C ASN A 320 -17.47 5.59 31.24
#